data_23d6172477389d91145b49c5b07ebc06
#
_entry.id   23d6172477389d91145b49c5b07ebc06
#
_cell.length_a   1.000
_cell.length_b   1.000
_cell.length_c   1.000
_cell.angle_alpha   90.00
_cell.angle_beta   90.00
_cell.angle_gamma   90.00
#
_symmetry.space_group_name_H-M   'P 1'
#
loop_
_entity.id
_entity.type
_entity.pdbx_description
1 polymer ?
#
loop_
_entity_poly.entity_id
_entity_poly.type
_entity_poly.pdbx_seq_one_letter_code
_entity_poly.pdbx_strand_id
1 'polypeptide(L)' 'MEPLYPMTPRYFRVDRNQHAYLTFIVESYEGICTVSTVDNANGIIRVLPSEGQEQDLEGLLSALRQEIGMEEVAWPVA' A
#
# COMPACT_ATOMS: atom_id res chain seq x y z
N MET A 1 14.27 -21.66 1.57
CA MET A 1 14.07 -21.25 1.01
C MET A 1 13.59 -20.28 1.17
N GLU A 2 13.39 -19.60 1.00
CA GLU A 2 12.97 -18.70 1.00
C GLU A 2 12.08 -18.24 0.44
N PRO A 3 11.47 -17.90 0.84
CA PRO A 3 10.50 -17.64 0.29
C PRO A 3 10.67 -16.83 -0.59
N LEU A 4 10.40 -16.84 -1.10
CA LEU A 4 10.65 -16.35 -1.92
C LEU A 4 9.97 -15.36 -2.19
N TYR A 5 9.44 -14.87 -1.93
CA TYR A 5 8.88 -13.99 -2.40
C TYR A 5 8.46 -13.17 -1.57
N PRO A 6 8.44 -12.51 -1.94
CA PRO A 6 8.37 -11.32 -1.51
C PRO A 6 7.08 -10.84 -1.27
N MET A 7 6.42 -11.33 -0.60
CA MET A 7 5.20 -10.85 -0.08
C MET A 7 5.52 -9.94 1.09
N THR A 8 6.51 -9.10 0.89
CA THR A 8 6.91 -8.19 1.97
C THR A 8 5.90 -7.06 2.06
N PRO A 9 5.25 -6.90 3.20
CA PRO A 9 4.28 -5.82 3.33
C PRO A 9 4.96 -4.46 3.35
N ARG A 10 4.30 -3.47 2.82
CA ARG A 10 4.78 -2.10 2.84
C ARG A 10 3.74 -1.26 3.56
N TYR A 11 4.20 -0.26 4.28
CA TYR A 11 3.31 0.55 5.10
C TYR A 11 3.39 2.00 4.69
N PHE A 12 2.23 2.67 4.64
CA PHE A 12 2.17 4.04 4.20
C PHE A 12 1.27 4.83 5.13
N ARG A 13 1.63 6.08 5.39
CA ARG A 13 0.74 7.00 6.07
C ARG A 13 -0.07 7.72 5.01
N VAL A 14 -1.37 7.69 5.15
CA VAL A 14 -2.28 8.27 4.17
C VAL A 14 -3.30 9.10 4.92
N ASP A 15 -3.55 10.33 4.44
CA ASP A 15 -4.55 11.19 5.03
C ASP A 15 -5.89 10.43 5.00
N ARG A 16 -6.60 10.46 6.10
CA ARG A 16 -7.83 9.67 6.21
C ARG A 16 -8.86 10.03 5.16
N ASN A 17 -8.92 11.29 4.75
CA ASN A 17 -9.89 11.66 3.74
C ASN A 17 -9.49 11.19 2.34
N GLN A 18 -8.32 10.56 2.20
CA GLN A 18 -7.88 9.98 0.94
C GLN A 18 -8.04 8.47 0.91
N HIS A 19 -8.46 7.85 2.01
CA HIS A 19 -8.53 6.39 2.06
C HIS A 19 -9.55 5.81 1.08
N ALA A 20 -10.69 6.47 0.94
CA ALA A 20 -11.71 5.98 0.01
C ALA A 20 -11.23 6.05 -1.42
N TYR A 21 -10.54 7.12 -1.77
CA TYR A 21 -9.98 7.28 -3.10
C TYR A 21 -8.91 6.22 -3.38
N LEU A 22 -8.02 6.02 -2.40
CA LEU A 22 -6.97 5.02 -2.52
C LEU A 22 -7.57 3.63 -2.75
N THR A 23 -8.57 3.27 -1.95
CA THR A 23 -9.22 1.99 -2.08
C THR A 23 -9.86 1.83 -3.45
N PHE A 24 -10.52 2.88 -3.92
CA PHE A 24 -11.15 2.86 -5.23
C PHE A 24 -10.12 2.61 -6.34
N ILE A 25 -8.99 3.30 -6.27
CA ILE A 25 -7.95 3.16 -7.29
C ILE A 25 -7.36 1.75 -7.26
N VAL A 26 -7.06 1.26 -6.06
CA VAL A 26 -6.46 -0.07 -5.93
C VAL A 26 -7.41 -1.14 -6.44
N GLU A 27 -8.69 -1.00 -6.13
CA GLU A 27 -9.67 -1.99 -6.56
C GLU A 27 -9.85 -2.00 -8.07
N SER A 28 -9.57 -0.89 -8.73
CA SER A 28 -9.68 -0.86 -10.18
C SER A 28 -8.54 -1.59 -10.88
N TYR A 29 -7.52 -1.99 -10.11
CA TYR A 29 -6.40 -2.77 -10.65
C TYR A 29 -6.53 -4.22 -10.23
N GLU A 30 -7.66 -4.72 -10.22
CA GLU A 30 -7.98 -6.08 -9.90
C GLU A 30 -6.82 -6.98 -9.51
N GLY A 31 -6.67 -7.24 -8.24
CA GLY A 31 -5.68 -8.20 -7.76
C GLY A 31 -4.25 -7.71 -7.69
N ILE A 32 -4.01 -6.42 -7.81
CA ILE A 32 -2.64 -5.93 -7.77
C ILE A 32 -2.05 -5.99 -6.35
N CYS A 33 -2.87 -5.79 -5.36
CA CYS A 33 -2.42 -5.86 -3.97
C CYS A 33 -3.61 -5.91 -3.03
N THR A 34 -3.31 -6.17 -1.76
CA THR A 34 -4.30 -6.11 -0.70
C THR A 34 -3.94 -4.93 0.20
N VAL A 35 -4.93 -4.11 0.53
CA VAL A 35 -4.73 -2.96 1.40
C VAL A 35 -5.53 -3.15 2.66
N SER A 36 -4.90 -2.95 3.81
CA SER A 36 -5.57 -3.01 5.11
C SER A 36 -5.16 -1.82 5.94
N THR A 37 -6.06 -1.33 6.78
CA THR A 37 -5.70 -0.29 7.73
C THR A 37 -5.13 -0.95 8.97
N VAL A 38 -3.90 -0.61 9.33
CA VAL A 38 -3.27 -1.19 10.51
C VAL A 38 -3.23 -0.23 11.68
N ASP A 39 -3.36 1.06 11.42
CA ASP A 39 -3.38 2.05 12.50
C ASP A 39 -4.30 3.18 12.06
N ASN A 40 -5.56 3.05 12.42
CA ASN A 40 -6.56 4.00 12.00
C ASN A 40 -6.31 5.40 12.57
N ALA A 41 -5.82 5.45 13.80
CA ALA A 41 -5.59 6.75 14.45
C ALA A 41 -4.52 7.55 13.73
N ASN A 42 -3.50 6.89 13.22
CA ASN A 42 -2.41 7.56 12.54
C ASN A 42 -2.48 7.45 11.02
N GLY A 43 -3.53 6.86 10.52
CA GLY A 43 -3.74 6.77 9.08
C GLY A 43 -2.76 5.85 8.37
N ILE A 44 -2.33 4.78 9.02
CA ILE A 44 -1.35 3.89 8.43
C ILE A 44 -2.01 2.67 7.83
N ILE A 45 -1.67 2.40 6.58
CA ILE A 45 -2.19 1.24 5.87
C ILE A 45 -1.06 0.29 5.56
N ARG A 46 -1.41 -0.96 5.38
CA ARG A 46 -0.49 -1.99 4.94
C ARG A 46 -0.85 -2.37 3.52
N VAL A 47 0.14 -2.36 2.65
CA VAL A 47 -0.04 -2.77 1.26
C VAL A 47 0.73 -4.06 1.07
N LEU A 48 0.04 -5.12 0.67
CA LEU A 48 0.64 -6.42 0.47
C LEU A 48 0.54 -6.76 -1.00
N PRO A 49 1.66 -6.83 -1.73
CA PRO A 49 1.61 -7.10 -3.17
C PRO A 49 1.06 -8.49 -3.46
N SER A 50 0.36 -8.61 -4.57
CA SER A 50 -0.01 -9.92 -5.06
C SER A 50 1.18 -10.52 -5.77
N GLU A 51 1.26 -11.83 -5.77
CA GLU A 51 2.39 -12.51 -6.39
C GLU A 51 2.50 -12.12 -7.86
N GLY A 52 3.69 -11.74 -8.27
CA GLY A 52 3.94 -11.38 -9.66
C GLY A 52 3.53 -9.97 -10.02
N GLN A 53 3.02 -9.20 -9.07
CA GLN A 53 2.54 -7.85 -9.36
C GLN A 53 3.41 -6.75 -8.75
N GLU A 54 4.54 -7.13 -8.20
CA GLU A 54 5.36 -6.18 -7.46
C GLU A 54 5.80 -4.98 -8.31
N GLN A 55 6.19 -5.24 -9.53
CA GLN A 55 6.67 -4.17 -10.39
C GLN A 55 5.54 -3.22 -10.78
N ASP A 56 4.40 -3.76 -11.13
CA ASP A 56 3.26 -2.94 -11.49
C ASP A 56 2.80 -2.13 -10.28
N LEU A 57 2.86 -2.75 -9.11
CA LEU A 57 2.47 -2.05 -7.90
C LEU A 57 3.40 -0.89 -7.60
N GLU A 58 4.71 -1.04 -7.87
CA GLU A 58 5.64 0.06 -7.64
C GLU A 58 5.25 1.28 -8.47
N GLY A 59 4.86 1.07 -9.70
CA GLY A 59 4.43 2.18 -10.54
C GLY A 59 3.18 2.85 -10.01
N LEU A 60 2.24 2.06 -9.55
CA LEU A 60 1.01 2.59 -9.00
C LEU A 60 1.29 3.36 -7.71
N LEU A 61 2.11 2.79 -6.83
CA LEU A 61 2.41 3.45 -5.56
C LEU A 61 3.15 4.77 -5.79
N SER A 62 4.06 4.78 -6.76
CA SER A 62 4.78 6.00 -7.08
C SER A 62 3.83 7.11 -7.51
N ALA A 63 2.87 6.77 -8.36
CA ALA A 63 1.88 7.73 -8.80
C ALA A 63 1.00 8.21 -7.66
N LEU A 64 0.57 7.30 -6.81
CA LEU A 64 -0.30 7.65 -5.69
C LEU A 64 0.43 8.52 -4.67
N ARG A 65 1.72 8.25 -4.45
CA ARG A 65 2.47 9.06 -3.50
C ARG A 65 2.48 10.52 -3.93
N GLN A 66 2.54 10.77 -5.22
CA GLN A 66 2.51 12.13 -5.72
C GLN A 66 1.10 12.68 -5.75
N GLU A 67 0.15 11.86 -6.07
CA GLU A 67 -1.22 12.32 -6.24
C GLU A 67 -1.92 12.65 -4.93
N ILE A 68 -1.76 11.80 -3.95
CA ILE A 68 -2.46 12.00 -2.67
C ILE A 68 -1.50 12.22 -1.50
N GLY A 69 -0.23 12.29 -1.78
CA GLY A 69 0.74 12.66 -0.75
C GLY A 69 1.02 11.59 0.27
N MET A 70 0.84 10.32 -0.06
CA MET A 70 1.13 9.30 0.94
C MET A 70 2.62 9.12 1.13
N GLU A 71 2.98 8.68 2.32
CA GLU A 71 4.36 8.59 2.72
C GLU A 71 4.66 7.20 3.23
N GLU A 72 5.70 6.58 2.71
CA GLU A 72 6.08 5.24 3.18
C GLU A 72 6.71 5.35 4.55
N VAL A 73 6.29 4.48 5.46
CA VAL A 73 6.75 4.53 6.85
C VAL A 73 7.13 3.14 7.32
N ALA A 74 7.88 3.09 8.40
CA ALA A 74 8.16 1.83 9.06
C ALA A 74 7.03 1.57 10.06
N TRP A 75 6.56 0.34 10.12
CA TRP A 75 5.50 0.00 11.06
C TRP A 75 5.67 -1.46 11.47
N PRO A 76 5.50 -1.78 12.72
CA PRO A 76 5.24 -0.85 13.81
C PRO A 76 6.44 0.05 14.05
N VAL A 77 6.16 1.23 14.58
CA VAL A 77 7.21 2.17 14.88
C VAL A 77 8.02 1.62 16.04
N ALA A 78 9.30 1.50 15.84
CA ALA A 78 10.15 0.88 16.87
C ALA A 78 10.52 1.90 17.94
#